data_22eee7760a0cab90bd05cefe1f3d6826
#
_entry.id   22eee7760a0cab90bd05cefe1f3d6826
#
_cell.length_a   1.000
_cell.length_b   1.000
_cell.length_c   1.000
_cell.angle_alpha   90.00
_cell.angle_beta   90.00
_cell.angle_gamma   90.00
#
_symmetry.space_group_name_H-M   'P 1'
#
loop_
_entity.id
_entity.type
_entity.pdbx_description
1 polymer ?
#
loop_
_entity_poly.entity_id
_entity_poly.type
_entity_poly.pdbx_seq_one_letter_code
_entity_poly.pdbx_strand_id
1 'polypeptide(L)'
;MPVSPVPGEPAPDGLDLVIDFVNTLDLDEGLDALASTNGLDGWLAERALLRANGPRASERDRRQAVELREALRALMLHDNSAAAAGRARNVLERVARRGELSAHFQEESGAALAPNAQGIAGALARLLVPVFQSMLDGSWLRVKVCRAPDCRCI
;
A
#
# COMPACT_ATOMS: atom_id res chain seq x y z
N MET A 1 -5.92 15.74 -23.94
CA MET A 1 -7.06 14.82 -23.98
C MET A 1 -6.79 13.70 -23.02
N PRO A 2 -7.64 13.45 -22.05
CA PRO A 2 -7.48 12.26 -21.22
C PRO A 2 -7.75 11.05 -22.08
N VAL A 3 -6.74 10.20 -22.23
CA VAL A 3 -6.87 8.90 -22.89
C VAL A 3 -7.67 8.00 -21.95
N SER A 4 -8.82 7.52 -22.39
CA SER A 4 -9.59 6.52 -21.65
C SER A 4 -8.74 5.26 -21.51
N PRO A 5 -8.60 4.68 -20.31
CA PRO A 5 -7.81 3.47 -20.12
C PRO A 5 -8.44 2.32 -20.92
N VAL A 6 -7.60 1.61 -21.68
CA VAL A 6 -7.98 0.37 -22.36
C VAL A 6 -8.15 -0.69 -21.29
N PRO A 7 -9.25 -1.48 -21.30
CA PRO A 7 -9.39 -2.60 -20.37
C PRO A 7 -8.25 -3.61 -20.59
N GLY A 8 -7.45 -3.85 -19.56
CA GLY A 8 -6.30 -4.76 -19.60
C GLY A 8 -4.92 -4.09 -19.63
N GLU A 9 -4.85 -2.77 -19.58
CA GLU A 9 -3.56 -2.09 -19.43
C GLU A 9 -3.01 -2.34 -18.00
N PRO A 10 -1.73 -2.76 -17.86
CA PRO A 10 -1.14 -3.01 -16.56
C PRO A 10 -1.17 -1.73 -15.71
N ALA A 11 -1.37 -1.90 -14.40
CA ALA A 11 -1.30 -0.78 -13.46
C ALA A 11 0.08 -0.10 -13.56
N PRO A 12 0.17 1.21 -13.28
CA PRO A 12 1.44 1.92 -13.26
C PRO A 12 2.46 1.22 -12.36
N ASP A 13 3.72 1.26 -12.74
CA ASP A 13 4.83 0.60 -12.03
C ASP A 13 4.76 0.77 -10.50
N GLY A 14 4.71 -0.32 -9.80
CA GLY A 14 4.62 -0.39 -8.33
C GLY A 14 3.20 -0.35 -7.76
N LEU A 15 2.19 0.08 -8.49
CA LEU A 15 0.82 0.09 -7.99
C LEU A 15 0.23 -1.31 -7.89
N ASP A 16 0.69 -2.25 -8.71
CA ASP A 16 0.34 -3.67 -8.61
C ASP A 16 0.70 -4.24 -7.23
N LEU A 17 1.85 -3.85 -6.68
CA LEU A 17 2.27 -4.25 -5.35
C LEU A 17 1.30 -3.73 -4.26
N VAL A 18 0.79 -2.51 -4.43
CA VAL A 18 -0.20 -1.93 -3.51
C VAL A 18 -1.53 -2.65 -3.62
N ILE A 19 -1.96 -2.97 -4.82
CA ILE A 19 -3.17 -3.75 -5.09
C ILE A 19 -3.05 -5.14 -4.45
N ASP A 20 -1.93 -5.83 -4.66
CA ASP A 20 -1.65 -7.11 -4.00
C ASP A 20 -1.71 -7.01 -2.48
N PHE A 21 -1.20 -5.92 -1.92
CA PHE A 21 -1.24 -5.69 -0.48
C PHE A 21 -2.68 -5.50 0.02
N VAL A 22 -3.48 -4.74 -0.68
CA VAL A 22 -4.89 -4.55 -0.31
C VAL A 22 -5.67 -5.85 -0.45
N ASN A 23 -5.36 -6.67 -1.47
CA ASN A 23 -5.99 -7.97 -1.70
C ASN A 23 -5.46 -9.10 -0.81
N THR A 24 -4.58 -8.83 0.16
CA THR A 24 -4.20 -9.83 1.18
C THR A 24 -5.39 -10.31 2.03
N LEU A 25 -6.47 -9.56 2.08
CA LEU A 25 -7.75 -9.99 2.63
C LEU A 25 -8.68 -10.37 1.48
N ASP A 26 -8.98 -11.63 1.35
CA ASP A 26 -10.00 -12.17 0.47
C ASP A 26 -11.27 -12.44 1.27
N LEU A 27 -12.29 -11.62 1.05
CA LEU A 27 -13.57 -11.74 1.77
C LEU A 27 -14.42 -12.90 1.25
N ASP A 28 -14.28 -13.28 -0.02
CA ASP A 28 -15.01 -14.39 -0.61
C ASP A 28 -14.56 -15.74 -0.05
N GLU A 29 -13.24 -15.92 0.07
CA GLU A 29 -12.66 -17.16 0.59
C GLU A 29 -12.43 -17.11 2.11
N GLY A 30 -12.60 -15.95 2.73
CA GLY A 30 -12.35 -15.74 4.15
C GLY A 30 -10.87 -15.87 4.53
N LEU A 31 -9.97 -15.64 3.59
CA LEU A 31 -8.54 -15.75 3.77
C LEU A 31 -7.92 -14.38 4.05
N ASP A 32 -7.06 -14.31 5.06
CA ASP A 32 -6.29 -13.11 5.37
C ASP A 32 -4.81 -13.46 5.53
N ALA A 33 -3.99 -13.05 4.56
CA ALA A 33 -2.54 -13.26 4.61
C ALA A 33 -1.86 -12.51 5.77
N LEU A 34 -2.51 -11.47 6.31
CA LEU A 34 -2.02 -10.71 7.46
C LEU A 34 -2.68 -11.12 8.79
N ALA A 35 -3.30 -12.29 8.85
CA ALA A 35 -3.94 -12.80 10.06
C ALA A 35 -2.95 -13.06 11.21
N SER A 36 -1.67 -13.24 10.91
CA SER A 36 -0.61 -13.44 11.89
C SER A 36 0.64 -12.61 11.59
N THR A 37 1.51 -12.45 12.58
CA THR A 37 2.82 -11.80 12.38
C THR A 37 3.69 -12.56 11.37
N ASN A 38 3.65 -13.90 11.41
CA ASN A 38 4.35 -14.74 10.42
C ASN A 38 3.81 -14.53 9.00
N GLY A 39 2.50 -14.36 8.85
CA GLY A 39 1.88 -14.04 7.56
C GLY A 39 2.39 -12.72 7.00
N LEU A 40 2.48 -11.69 7.83
CA LEU A 40 3.06 -10.40 7.44
C LEU A 40 4.53 -10.53 7.04
N ASP A 41 5.34 -11.22 7.85
CA ASP A 41 6.76 -11.45 7.54
C ASP A 41 6.92 -12.17 6.20
N GLY A 42 6.15 -13.23 5.96
CA GLY A 42 6.17 -14.00 4.73
C GLY A 42 5.79 -13.16 3.52
N TRP A 43 4.69 -12.41 3.62
CA TRP A 43 4.22 -11.55 2.53
C TRP A 43 5.27 -10.49 2.12
N LEU A 44 5.89 -9.83 3.11
CA LEU A 44 6.92 -8.82 2.88
C LEU A 44 8.22 -9.43 2.31
N ALA A 45 8.62 -10.60 2.79
CA ALA A 45 9.83 -11.29 2.33
C ALA A 45 9.69 -11.79 0.89
N GLU A 46 8.55 -12.37 0.53
CA GLU A 46 8.25 -12.84 -0.84
C GLU A 46 8.33 -11.72 -1.88
N ARG A 47 8.06 -10.50 -1.47
CA ARG A 47 8.10 -9.31 -2.35
C ARG A 47 9.37 -8.48 -2.20
N ALA A 48 10.39 -9.03 -1.55
CA ALA A 48 11.68 -8.39 -1.30
C ALA A 48 11.58 -7.02 -0.59
N LEU A 49 10.50 -6.80 0.14
CA LEU A 49 10.31 -5.61 0.98
C LEU A 49 11.01 -5.73 2.33
N LEU A 50 11.27 -6.96 2.76
CA LEU A 50 11.97 -7.28 3.99
C LEU A 50 13.06 -8.32 3.68
N ARG A 51 14.23 -8.15 4.29
CA ARG A 51 15.30 -9.16 4.19
C ARG A 51 14.90 -10.42 4.95
N ALA A 52 15.22 -11.60 4.41
CA ALA A 52 14.90 -12.89 5.01
C ALA A 52 15.40 -13.06 6.47
N ASN A 53 16.52 -12.41 6.79
CA ASN A 53 17.12 -12.39 8.13
C ASN A 53 16.84 -11.07 8.88
N GLY A 54 15.86 -10.28 8.43
CA GLY A 54 15.47 -9.05 9.07
C GLY A 54 14.71 -9.26 10.38
N PRO A 55 14.42 -8.17 11.09
CA PRO A 55 13.65 -8.25 12.33
C PRO A 55 12.25 -8.79 12.05
N ARG A 56 11.76 -9.64 12.95
CA ARG A 56 10.43 -10.21 12.89
C ARG A 56 9.36 -9.16 13.22
N ALA A 57 8.22 -9.25 12.57
CA ALA A 57 7.09 -8.39 12.86
C ALA A 57 6.55 -8.65 14.28
N SER A 58 6.28 -7.58 14.99
CA SER A 58 5.52 -7.61 16.23
C SER A 58 4.02 -7.54 15.95
N GLU A 59 3.21 -7.82 16.95
CA GLU A 59 1.75 -7.65 16.86
C GLU A 59 1.35 -6.19 16.60
N ARG A 60 2.16 -5.25 17.06
CA ARG A 60 1.98 -3.82 16.76
C ARG A 60 2.22 -3.54 15.27
N ASP A 61 3.24 -4.14 14.68
CA ASP A 61 3.54 -4.01 13.24
C ASP A 61 2.42 -4.61 12.40
N ARG A 62 1.93 -5.78 12.79
CA ARG A 62 0.79 -6.43 12.13
C ARG A 62 -0.45 -5.56 12.14
N ARG A 63 -0.82 -5.02 13.30
CA ARG A 63 -1.96 -4.10 13.40
C ARG A 63 -1.79 -2.87 12.51
N GLN A 64 -0.60 -2.30 12.48
CA GLN A 64 -0.32 -1.15 11.59
C GLN A 64 -0.42 -1.53 10.12
N ALA A 65 0.03 -2.72 9.73
CA ALA A 65 -0.11 -3.21 8.36
C ALA A 65 -1.59 -3.38 7.97
N VAL A 66 -2.40 -3.96 8.86
CA VAL A 66 -3.85 -4.09 8.64
C VAL A 66 -4.53 -2.72 8.54
N GLU A 67 -4.19 -1.78 9.43
CA GLU A 67 -4.71 -0.41 9.36
C GLU A 67 -4.34 0.27 8.03
N LEU A 68 -3.12 0.10 7.56
CA LEU A 68 -2.66 0.63 6.27
C LEU A 68 -3.46 0.02 5.11
N ARG A 69 -3.63 -1.30 5.12
CA ARG A 69 -4.42 -2.01 4.11
C ARG A 69 -5.84 -1.47 4.01
N GLU A 70 -6.52 -1.34 5.16
CA GLU A 70 -7.90 -0.85 5.19
C GLU A 70 -8.00 0.63 4.82
N ALA A 71 -7.01 1.44 5.18
CA ALA A 71 -6.94 2.85 4.78
C ALA A 71 -6.78 2.99 3.25
N LEU A 72 -5.90 2.20 2.64
CA LEU A 72 -5.72 2.17 1.19
C LEU A 72 -7.00 1.73 0.48
N ARG A 73 -7.63 0.65 0.97
CA ARG A 73 -8.92 0.17 0.43
C ARG A 73 -9.98 1.25 0.51
N ALA A 74 -10.10 1.94 1.65
CA ALA A 74 -11.06 3.02 1.83
C ALA A 74 -10.84 4.16 0.84
N LEU A 75 -9.60 4.57 0.59
CA LEU A 75 -9.28 5.60 -0.39
C LEU A 75 -9.57 5.17 -1.84
N MET A 76 -9.37 3.89 -2.16
CA MET A 76 -9.64 3.32 -3.48
C MET A 76 -11.14 3.20 -3.78
N LEU A 77 -11.97 3.04 -2.76
CA LEU A 77 -13.43 2.93 -2.93
C LEU A 77 -14.11 4.22 -3.38
N HIS A 78 -13.48 5.36 -3.24
CA HIS A 78 -13.98 6.71 -3.63
C HIS A 78 -15.37 7.12 -3.09
N ASP A 79 -16.06 6.26 -2.35
CA ASP A 79 -17.40 6.48 -1.82
C ASP A 79 -17.42 6.91 -0.35
N ASN A 80 -16.26 7.28 0.18
CA ASN A 80 -16.13 7.58 1.59
C ASN A 80 -16.54 9.01 1.92
N SER A 81 -17.19 9.16 3.08
CA SER A 81 -17.36 10.46 3.68
C SER A 81 -16.00 11.18 3.84
N ALA A 82 -16.01 12.52 3.84
CA ALA A 82 -14.80 13.30 4.08
C ALA A 82 -14.06 12.89 5.38
N ALA A 83 -14.81 12.51 6.42
CA ALA A 83 -14.26 12.03 7.68
C ALA A 83 -13.52 10.69 7.53
N ALA A 84 -14.07 9.73 6.77
CA ALA A 84 -13.44 8.45 6.52
C ALA A 84 -12.15 8.61 5.69
N ALA A 85 -12.21 9.45 4.65
CA ALA A 85 -11.03 9.78 3.84
C ALA A 85 -9.95 10.50 4.66
N GLY A 86 -10.34 11.38 5.59
CA GLY A 86 -9.41 12.05 6.51
C GLY A 86 -8.70 11.06 7.44
N ARG A 87 -9.44 10.12 8.02
CA ARG A 87 -8.86 9.05 8.86
C ARG A 87 -7.89 8.18 8.07
N ALA A 88 -8.25 7.80 6.85
CA ALA A 88 -7.38 7.01 5.97
C ALA A 88 -6.07 7.75 5.67
N ARG A 89 -6.14 9.03 5.30
CA ARG A 89 -4.93 9.85 5.06
C ARG A 89 -4.04 9.95 6.29
N ASN A 90 -4.63 10.10 7.48
CA ASN A 90 -3.87 10.12 8.73
C ASN A 90 -3.10 8.81 8.98
N VAL A 91 -3.65 7.66 8.58
CA VAL A 91 -2.95 6.38 8.64
C VAL A 91 -1.74 6.38 7.70
N LEU A 92 -1.91 6.81 6.45
CA LEU A 92 -0.82 6.90 5.48
C LEU A 92 0.31 7.80 5.98
N GLU A 93 -0.02 8.98 6.51
CA GLU A 93 0.95 9.92 7.05
C GLU A 93 1.70 9.36 8.26
N ARG A 94 1.02 8.63 9.12
CA ARG A 94 1.64 7.97 10.28
C ARG A 94 2.62 6.89 9.83
N VAL A 95 2.28 6.07 8.83
CA VAL A 95 3.16 5.05 8.24
C VAL A 95 4.36 5.72 7.57
N ALA A 96 4.15 6.78 6.80
CA ALA A 96 5.23 7.54 6.16
C ALA A 96 6.23 8.09 7.20
N ARG A 97 5.74 8.71 8.28
CA ARG A 97 6.59 9.23 9.36
C ARG A 97 7.35 8.13 10.09
N ARG A 98 6.70 7.03 10.43
CA ARG A 98 7.35 5.91 11.13
C ARG A 98 8.41 5.23 10.27
N GLY A 99 8.20 5.16 8.97
CA GLY A 99 9.17 4.65 8.00
C GLY A 99 10.24 5.67 7.60
N GLU A 100 10.15 6.90 8.11
CA GLU A 100 11.05 8.00 7.75
C GLU A 100 11.12 8.19 6.22
N LEU A 101 9.95 8.20 5.58
CA LEU A 101 9.85 8.39 4.14
C LEU A 101 10.33 9.80 3.78
N SER A 102 11.36 9.88 2.95
CA SER A 102 12.02 11.13 2.58
C SER A 102 12.43 11.19 1.12
N ALA A 103 12.59 12.41 0.62
CA ALA A 103 13.10 12.65 -0.72
C ALA A 103 14.62 12.50 -0.75
N HIS A 104 15.10 11.77 -1.73
CA HIS A 104 16.52 11.60 -2.04
C HIS A 104 16.81 12.19 -3.42
N PHE A 105 17.84 13.00 -3.52
CA PHE A 105 18.27 13.60 -4.78
C PHE A 105 19.53 12.88 -5.28
N GLN A 106 19.48 12.40 -6.52
CA GLN A 106 20.55 11.62 -7.15
C GLN A 106 20.99 12.27 -8.44
N GLU A 107 22.28 12.23 -8.73
CA GLU A 107 22.85 12.91 -9.91
C GLU A 107 22.27 12.41 -11.23
N GLU A 108 22.07 11.10 -11.38
CA GLU A 108 21.64 10.49 -12.65
C GLU A 108 20.12 10.27 -12.75
N SER A 109 19.45 10.01 -11.63
CA SER A 109 18.03 9.63 -11.63
C SER A 109 17.08 10.75 -11.13
N GLY A 110 17.63 11.91 -10.80
CA GLY A 110 16.83 13.05 -10.30
C GLY A 110 16.42 12.88 -8.85
N ALA A 111 15.13 12.68 -8.57
CA ALA A 111 14.61 12.55 -7.22
C ALA A 111 13.82 11.24 -7.04
N ALA A 112 13.93 10.64 -5.87
CA ALA A 112 13.18 9.47 -5.47
C ALA A 112 12.70 9.59 -4.02
N LEU A 113 11.56 8.99 -3.71
CA LEU A 113 11.13 8.77 -2.34
C LEU A 113 11.63 7.42 -1.85
N ALA A 114 12.20 7.39 -0.67
CA ALA A 114 12.61 6.14 -0.02
C ALA A 114 12.51 6.26 1.50
N PRO A 115 12.21 5.14 2.19
CA PRO A 115 12.24 5.11 3.65
C PRO A 115 13.68 5.03 4.15
N ASN A 116 14.01 5.78 5.21
CA ASN A 116 15.28 5.66 5.92
C ASN A 116 15.20 4.62 7.06
N ALA A 117 14.01 4.39 7.61
CA ALA A 117 13.82 3.36 8.63
C ALA A 117 14.05 1.96 8.05
N GLN A 118 14.60 1.08 8.87
CA GLN A 118 14.81 -0.32 8.56
C GLN A 118 13.65 -1.19 9.07
N GLY A 119 13.63 -2.47 8.68
CA GLY A 119 12.65 -3.44 9.16
C GLY A 119 11.24 -3.18 8.64
N ILE A 120 10.25 -3.55 9.44
CA ILE A 120 8.84 -3.52 9.06
C ILE A 120 8.36 -2.09 8.78
N ALA A 121 8.76 -1.12 9.57
CA ALA A 121 8.37 0.28 9.36
C ALA A 121 8.83 0.80 7.98
N GLY A 122 10.06 0.52 7.59
CA GLY A 122 10.57 0.86 6.27
C GLY A 122 9.88 0.09 5.15
N ALA A 123 9.60 -1.20 5.36
CA ALA A 123 8.89 -2.04 4.39
C ALA A 123 7.48 -1.51 4.10
N LEU A 124 6.72 -1.16 5.14
CA LEU A 124 5.39 -0.58 4.98
C LEU A 124 5.43 0.80 4.30
N ALA A 125 6.41 1.63 4.64
CA ALA A 125 6.57 2.94 4.01
C ALA A 125 6.92 2.84 2.51
N ARG A 126 7.62 1.77 2.08
CA ARG A 126 7.88 1.52 0.66
C ARG A 126 6.60 1.34 -0.17
N LEU A 127 5.54 0.80 0.42
CA LEU A 127 4.25 0.67 -0.24
C LEU A 127 3.62 2.05 -0.56
N LEU A 128 3.99 3.09 0.18
CA LEU A 128 3.47 4.43 -0.04
C LEU A 128 4.13 5.17 -1.22
N VAL A 129 5.30 4.72 -1.67
CA VAL A 129 6.00 5.36 -2.80
C VAL A 129 5.16 5.32 -4.07
N PRO A 130 4.69 4.15 -4.57
CA PRO A 130 3.81 4.11 -5.73
C PRO A 130 2.45 4.77 -5.50
N VAL A 131 1.92 4.76 -4.27
CA VAL A 131 0.69 5.49 -3.92
C VAL A 131 0.89 6.99 -4.15
N PHE A 132 1.97 7.56 -3.61
CA PHE A 132 2.31 8.97 -3.78
C PHE A 132 2.48 9.33 -5.27
N GLN A 133 3.25 8.54 -6.00
CA GLN A 133 3.47 8.77 -7.43
C GLN A 133 2.18 8.73 -8.23
N SER A 134 1.33 7.72 -7.98
CA SER A 134 0.05 7.58 -8.67
C SER A 134 -0.95 8.69 -8.34
N MET A 135 -0.89 9.26 -7.15
CA MET A 135 -1.69 10.43 -6.79
C MET A 135 -1.21 11.69 -7.51
N LEU A 136 0.11 11.85 -7.69
CA LEU A 136 0.68 12.99 -8.42
C LEU A 136 0.38 12.96 -9.91
N ASP A 137 0.48 11.81 -10.55
CA ASP A 137 0.25 11.67 -12.00
C ASP A 137 -1.23 11.42 -12.36
N GLY A 138 -2.10 11.28 -11.36
CA GLY A 138 -3.53 11.05 -11.53
C GLY A 138 -3.92 9.60 -11.82
N SER A 139 -2.97 8.67 -11.91
CA SER A 139 -3.27 7.25 -12.16
C SER A 139 -4.01 6.57 -11.00
N TRP A 140 -3.91 7.12 -9.79
CA TRP A 140 -4.69 6.67 -8.62
C TRP A 140 -6.20 6.63 -8.88
N LEU A 141 -6.72 7.59 -9.64
CA LEU A 141 -8.15 7.67 -9.97
C LEU A 141 -8.62 6.54 -10.89
N ARG A 142 -7.70 5.82 -11.54
CA ARG A 142 -7.99 4.68 -12.43
C ARG A 142 -8.05 3.36 -11.70
N VAL A 143 -7.63 3.31 -10.45
CA VAL A 143 -7.73 2.10 -9.62
C VAL A 143 -9.22 1.81 -9.38
N LYS A 144 -9.68 0.65 -9.82
CA LYS A 144 -11.07 0.23 -9.68
C LYS A 144 -11.17 -0.80 -8.57
N VAL A 145 -12.11 -0.58 -7.68
CA VAL A 145 -12.47 -1.52 -6.62
C VAL A 145 -13.73 -2.25 -7.02
N CYS A 146 -13.77 -3.55 -6.80
CA CYS A 146 -15.00 -4.33 -6.90
C CYS A 146 -15.99 -3.81 -5.86
N ARG A 147 -17.17 -3.35 -6.31
CA ARG A 147 -18.22 -2.81 -5.44
C ARG A 147 -19.12 -3.87 -4.83
N ALA A 148 -18.90 -5.15 -5.16
CA ALA A 148 -19.63 -6.24 -4.53
C ALA A 148 -19.37 -6.20 -3.01
N PRO A 149 -20.43 -6.22 -2.17
CA PRO A 149 -20.27 -6.11 -0.71
C PRO A 149 -19.37 -7.20 -0.12
N ASP A 150 -19.31 -8.32 -0.81
CA ASP A 150 -18.65 -9.56 -0.35
C ASP A 150 -17.19 -9.65 -0.79
N CYS A 151 -16.80 -9.01 -1.89
CA CYS A 151 -15.47 -9.12 -2.47
C CYS A 151 -14.54 -7.98 -2.05
N ARG A 152 -14.90 -6.74 -2.32
CA ARG A 152 -14.06 -5.54 -2.13
C ARG A 152 -12.62 -5.71 -2.64
N CYS A 153 -12.42 -6.58 -3.64
CA CYS A 153 -11.15 -6.76 -4.33
C CYS A 153 -10.85 -5.53 -5.21
N ILE A 154 -9.59 -5.30 -5.47
CA ILE A 154 -9.12 -4.20 -6.31
C ILE A 154 -8.51 -4.77 -7.59
#